data_5cdfe9ff90c3fdf275b50b09530e25a1
#
_entry.id   5cdfe9ff90c3fdf275b50b09530e25a1
#
_cell.length_a   1.000
_cell.length_b   1.000
_cell.length_c   1.000
_cell.angle_alpha   90.00
_cell.angle_beta   90.00
_cell.angle_gamma   90.00
#
_symmetry.space_group_name_H-M   'P 1'
#
loop_
_entity.id
_entity.type
_entity.pdbx_description
1 polymer ?
#
loop_
_entity_poly.entity_id
_entity_poly.type
_entity_poly.pdbx_seq_one_letter_code
_entity_poly.pdbx_strand_id
1 'polypeptide(L)'
;MRKEGIRRIVVRGPNWLGDAVMCEPALSQVRTLFPQAEITLLVKPGIADLLAQHPEVNRTLVYDDRGRHAGLVGKWTLAGVLRRHRFDLAILFQNAFEAALISFLAGIPRRFGYATDGRTLLLTDPVTVPPRTAQRHQVEYYWDLLKPLGGHGPAPAPRLFVTPDESALIAGRLADAGIGPSDPVIGVNPGSTYGHAKRWLPDRYAEVVNRAVTDVQGRSGARVGVAIL
;
A
#
# COMPACT_ATOMS: atom_id res chain seq x y z
N MET A 1 -22.33 7.49 7.42
CA MET A 1 -22.71 6.54 6.33
C MET A 1 -23.39 5.31 6.92
N ARG A 2 -24.55 4.83 6.38
CA ARG A 2 -25.15 3.53 6.77
C ARG A 2 -24.31 2.39 6.18
N LYS A 3 -23.99 1.38 6.98
CA LYS A 3 -23.18 0.22 6.54
C LYS A 3 -24.01 -0.98 6.08
N GLU A 4 -25.32 -0.93 6.35
CA GLU A 4 -26.25 -2.00 6.02
C GLU A 4 -26.29 -2.29 4.52
N GLY A 5 -26.31 -3.56 4.15
CA GLY A 5 -26.36 -4.01 2.77
C GLY A 5 -25.07 -3.96 1.97
N ILE A 6 -23.96 -3.51 2.56
CA ILE A 6 -22.65 -3.50 1.87
C ILE A 6 -22.02 -4.88 1.99
N ARG A 7 -21.93 -5.57 0.84
CA ARG A 7 -21.37 -6.91 0.72
C ARG A 7 -20.10 -6.97 -0.13
N ARG A 8 -19.96 -6.06 -1.10
CA ARG A 8 -18.80 -6.02 -2.02
C ARG A 8 -18.19 -4.64 -2.04
N ILE A 9 -16.95 -4.57 -1.65
CA ILE A 9 -16.20 -3.32 -1.54
C ILE A 9 -15.01 -3.38 -2.51
N VAL A 10 -14.83 -2.33 -3.32
CA VAL A 10 -13.56 -2.08 -3.97
C VAL A 10 -12.80 -1.00 -3.20
N VAL A 11 -11.57 -1.30 -2.84
CA VAL A 11 -10.63 -0.35 -2.24
C VAL A 11 -9.65 0.09 -3.31
N ARG A 12 -9.70 1.36 -3.71
CA ARG A 12 -8.70 1.94 -4.61
C ARG A 12 -7.50 2.39 -3.79
N GLY A 13 -6.44 1.56 -3.78
CA GLY A 13 -5.19 1.85 -3.07
C GLY A 13 -4.39 2.99 -3.71
N PRO A 14 -3.36 3.51 -3.02
CA PRO A 14 -2.45 4.53 -3.55
C PRO A 14 -1.69 4.06 -4.79
N ASN A 15 -1.00 5.01 -5.45
CA ASN A 15 -0.24 4.72 -6.68
C ASN A 15 1.25 4.45 -6.42
N TRP A 16 1.75 4.76 -5.23
CA TRP A 16 3.17 4.65 -4.88
C TRP A 16 3.37 3.56 -3.84
N LEU A 17 4.49 2.84 -3.95
CA LEU A 17 4.81 1.70 -3.08
C LEU A 17 4.85 2.11 -1.60
N GLY A 18 5.55 3.21 -1.29
CA GLY A 18 5.62 3.73 0.08
C GLY A 18 4.26 4.12 0.65
N ASP A 19 3.42 4.77 -0.17
CA ASP A 19 2.05 5.11 0.23
C ASP A 19 1.19 3.86 0.45
N ALA A 20 1.40 2.80 -0.33
CA ALA A 20 0.69 1.53 -0.16
C ALA A 20 1.04 0.86 1.17
N VAL A 21 2.32 0.88 1.57
CA VAL A 21 2.76 0.42 2.90
C VAL A 21 2.10 1.26 4.00
N MET A 22 2.14 2.59 3.87
CA MET A 22 1.52 3.48 4.86
C MET A 22 -0.01 3.39 4.90
N CYS A 23 -0.64 2.91 3.84
CA CYS A 23 -2.09 2.68 3.74
C CYS A 23 -2.53 1.34 4.35
N GLU A 24 -1.61 0.40 4.58
CA GLU A 24 -1.93 -0.96 5.05
C GLU A 24 -2.80 -0.98 6.32
N PRO A 25 -2.51 -0.19 7.38
CA PRO A 25 -3.35 -0.21 8.57
C PRO A 25 -4.80 0.21 8.29
N ALA A 26 -5.00 1.18 7.39
CA ALA A 26 -6.32 1.59 6.99
C ALA A 26 -7.03 0.52 6.14
N LEU A 27 -6.29 -0.21 5.31
CA LEU A 27 -6.83 -1.36 4.56
C LEU A 27 -7.30 -2.47 5.52
N SER A 28 -6.50 -2.80 6.54
CA SER A 28 -6.89 -3.74 7.60
C SER A 28 -8.14 -3.25 8.37
N GLN A 29 -8.23 -1.95 8.63
CA GLN A 29 -9.41 -1.37 9.29
C GLN A 29 -10.69 -1.48 8.45
N VAL A 30 -10.62 -1.49 7.13
CA VAL A 30 -11.79 -1.74 6.27
C VAL A 30 -12.40 -3.10 6.59
N ARG A 31 -11.61 -4.14 6.82
CA ARG A 31 -12.11 -5.47 7.25
C ARG A 31 -12.83 -5.38 8.59
N THR A 32 -12.23 -4.71 9.57
CA THR A 32 -12.86 -4.52 10.90
C THR A 32 -14.21 -3.79 10.78
N LEU A 33 -14.29 -2.79 9.91
CA LEU A 33 -15.50 -2.01 9.69
C LEU A 33 -16.58 -2.75 8.90
N PHE A 34 -16.18 -3.72 8.05
CA PHE A 34 -17.06 -4.51 7.18
C PHE A 34 -16.66 -5.99 7.23
N PRO A 35 -16.87 -6.68 8.36
CA PRO A 35 -16.35 -8.03 8.60
C PRO A 35 -16.88 -9.10 7.63
N GLN A 36 -18.06 -8.88 7.07
CA GLN A 36 -18.72 -9.83 6.15
C GLN A 36 -18.59 -9.44 4.67
N ALA A 37 -17.94 -8.32 4.35
CA ALA A 37 -17.83 -7.87 2.97
C ALA A 37 -16.73 -8.59 2.20
N GLU A 38 -16.94 -8.85 0.92
CA GLU A 38 -15.87 -9.21 -0.01
C GLU A 38 -15.08 -7.95 -0.35
N ILE A 39 -13.81 -7.89 0.07
CA ILE A 39 -12.92 -6.75 -0.17
C ILE A 39 -12.03 -7.05 -1.38
N THR A 40 -12.19 -6.25 -2.42
CA THR A 40 -11.33 -6.27 -3.62
C THR A 40 -10.42 -5.05 -3.59
N LEU A 41 -9.12 -5.28 -3.67
CA LEU A 41 -8.11 -4.23 -3.76
C LEU A 41 -7.84 -3.89 -5.23
N LEU A 42 -7.94 -2.63 -5.62
CA LEU A 42 -7.61 -2.12 -6.96
C LEU A 42 -6.35 -1.27 -6.88
N VAL A 43 -5.24 -1.77 -7.42
CA VAL A 43 -3.90 -1.17 -7.31
C VAL A 43 -3.08 -1.36 -8.58
N LYS A 44 -1.96 -0.64 -8.68
CA LYS A 44 -0.98 -0.82 -9.76
C LYS A 44 -0.19 -2.14 -9.62
N PRO A 45 0.45 -2.64 -10.71
CA PRO A 45 1.12 -3.95 -10.71
C PRO A 45 2.04 -4.18 -9.51
N GLY A 46 3.10 -3.38 -9.34
CA GLY A 46 4.07 -3.58 -8.25
C GLY A 46 3.48 -3.48 -6.83
N ILE A 47 2.33 -2.80 -6.66
CA ILE A 47 1.61 -2.76 -5.39
C ILE A 47 0.77 -4.03 -5.23
N ALA A 48 0.26 -4.58 -6.32
CA ALA A 48 -0.48 -5.85 -6.29
C ALA A 48 0.41 -6.98 -5.75
N ASP A 49 1.67 -7.03 -6.20
CA ASP A 49 2.65 -8.00 -5.73
C ASP A 49 2.99 -7.81 -4.24
N LEU A 50 3.22 -6.56 -3.82
CA LEU A 50 3.51 -6.22 -2.43
C LEU A 50 2.40 -6.64 -1.45
N LEU A 51 1.14 -6.50 -1.86
CA LEU A 51 -0.03 -6.76 -1.02
C LEU A 51 -0.73 -8.09 -1.38
N ALA A 52 -0.11 -8.94 -2.19
CA ALA A 52 -0.69 -10.20 -2.66
C ALA A 52 -1.12 -11.13 -1.51
N GLN A 53 -0.35 -11.12 -0.42
CA GLN A 53 -0.56 -11.97 0.76
C GLN A 53 -1.34 -11.27 1.89
N HIS A 54 -1.96 -10.13 1.61
CA HIS A 54 -2.68 -9.39 2.65
C HIS A 54 -3.93 -10.15 3.11
N PRO A 55 -4.02 -10.58 4.40
CA PRO A 55 -5.05 -11.51 4.88
C PRO A 55 -6.47 -10.94 4.82
N GLU A 56 -6.59 -9.62 4.86
CA GLU A 56 -7.89 -8.94 4.89
C GLU A 56 -8.45 -8.66 3.48
N VAL A 57 -7.69 -8.99 2.43
CA VAL A 57 -8.09 -8.79 1.02
C VAL A 57 -8.53 -10.12 0.41
N ASN A 58 -9.75 -10.17 -0.12
CA ASN A 58 -10.26 -11.37 -0.76
C ASN A 58 -9.79 -11.51 -2.21
N ARG A 59 -9.54 -10.38 -2.89
CA ARG A 59 -9.15 -10.33 -4.30
C ARG A 59 -8.35 -9.08 -4.61
N THR A 60 -7.40 -9.20 -5.53
CA THR A 60 -6.69 -8.05 -6.11
C THR A 60 -7.02 -7.91 -7.59
N LEU A 61 -7.34 -6.69 -8.01
CA LEU A 61 -7.47 -6.27 -9.40
C LEU A 61 -6.33 -5.32 -9.74
N VAL A 62 -5.69 -5.56 -10.88
CA VAL A 62 -4.56 -4.76 -11.32
C VAL A 62 -5.03 -3.61 -12.21
N TYR A 63 -4.72 -2.38 -11.82
CA TYR A 63 -4.87 -1.20 -12.65
C TYR A 63 -3.55 -0.91 -13.39
N ASP A 64 -3.44 -1.43 -14.60
CA ASP A 64 -2.30 -1.21 -15.47
C ASP A 64 -2.51 0.06 -16.30
N ASP A 65 -2.19 1.23 -15.71
CA ASP A 65 -2.40 2.55 -16.29
C ASP A 65 -1.43 2.91 -17.41
N ARG A 66 -0.36 2.14 -17.59
CA ARG A 66 0.61 2.30 -18.69
C ARG A 66 0.39 1.33 -19.85
N GLY A 67 -0.39 0.28 -19.63
CA GLY A 67 -0.73 -0.75 -20.62
C GLY A 67 -2.23 -0.81 -20.88
N ARG A 68 -2.88 -1.90 -20.45
CA ARG A 68 -4.29 -2.19 -20.75
C ARG A 68 -5.27 -1.08 -20.40
N HIS A 69 -5.01 -0.32 -19.34
CA HIS A 69 -5.91 0.73 -18.84
C HIS A 69 -5.38 2.13 -19.11
N ALA A 70 -4.48 2.29 -20.10
CA ALA A 70 -3.96 3.58 -20.50
C ALA A 70 -5.01 4.43 -21.25
N GLY A 71 -4.91 5.74 -21.10
CA GLY A 71 -5.78 6.72 -21.77
C GLY A 71 -7.26 6.59 -21.37
N LEU A 72 -8.13 7.27 -22.11
CA LEU A 72 -9.57 7.30 -21.82
C LEU A 72 -10.23 5.95 -22.07
N VAL A 73 -9.91 5.30 -23.20
CA VAL A 73 -10.47 3.99 -23.56
C VAL A 73 -10.11 2.93 -22.51
N GLY A 74 -8.85 2.91 -22.04
CA GLY A 74 -8.41 2.01 -21.00
C GLY A 74 -9.17 2.21 -19.67
N LYS A 75 -9.48 3.46 -19.32
CA LYS A 75 -10.29 3.79 -18.13
C LYS A 75 -11.73 3.32 -18.27
N TRP A 76 -12.34 3.46 -19.43
CA TRP A 76 -13.65 2.90 -19.73
C TRP A 76 -13.66 1.37 -19.65
N THR A 77 -12.61 0.72 -20.15
CA THR A 77 -12.43 -0.73 -20.06
C THR A 77 -12.38 -1.17 -18.59
N LEU A 78 -11.58 -0.48 -17.76
CA LEU A 78 -11.51 -0.76 -16.32
C LEU A 78 -12.86 -0.53 -15.64
N ALA A 79 -13.54 0.57 -15.94
CA ALA A 79 -14.87 0.83 -15.40
C ALA A 79 -15.86 -0.29 -15.77
N GLY A 80 -15.79 -0.83 -17.00
CA GLY A 80 -16.56 -1.98 -17.45
C GLY A 80 -16.25 -3.27 -16.65
N VAL A 81 -14.96 -3.49 -16.34
CA VAL A 81 -14.55 -4.60 -15.46
C VAL A 81 -15.17 -4.44 -14.06
N LEU A 82 -14.99 -3.27 -13.44
CA LEU A 82 -15.52 -3.00 -12.10
C LEU A 82 -17.05 -3.12 -12.05
N ARG A 83 -17.76 -2.69 -13.08
CA ARG A 83 -19.23 -2.82 -13.18
C ARG A 83 -19.71 -4.27 -13.09
N ARG A 84 -18.97 -5.21 -13.71
CA ARG A 84 -19.32 -6.64 -13.67
C ARG A 84 -19.22 -7.23 -12.25
N HIS A 85 -18.34 -6.68 -11.42
CA HIS A 85 -18.17 -7.10 -10.03
C HIS A 85 -19.31 -6.62 -9.11
N ARG A 86 -20.13 -5.65 -9.55
CA ARG A 86 -21.31 -5.13 -8.81
C ARG A 86 -20.93 -4.71 -7.39
N PHE A 87 -19.92 -3.87 -7.24
CA PHE A 87 -19.52 -3.32 -5.95
C PHE A 87 -20.60 -2.42 -5.37
N ASP A 88 -20.84 -2.54 -4.06
CA ASP A 88 -21.77 -1.69 -3.31
C ASP A 88 -21.10 -0.40 -2.86
N LEU A 89 -19.80 -0.46 -2.60
CA LEU A 89 -18.98 0.64 -2.07
C LEU A 89 -17.59 0.68 -2.74
N ALA A 90 -17.17 1.87 -3.12
CA ALA A 90 -15.79 2.19 -3.42
C ALA A 90 -15.20 3.03 -2.28
N ILE A 91 -14.09 2.58 -1.69
CA ILE A 91 -13.27 3.34 -0.74
C ILE A 91 -12.03 3.80 -1.48
N LEU A 92 -11.84 5.12 -1.59
CA LEU A 92 -10.81 5.72 -2.43
C LEU A 92 -9.70 6.33 -1.57
N PHE A 93 -8.68 5.53 -1.27
CA PHE A 93 -7.45 6.02 -0.64
C PHE A 93 -6.61 6.87 -1.61
N GLN A 94 -6.67 6.55 -2.91
CA GLN A 94 -6.08 7.40 -3.93
C GLN A 94 -6.88 8.68 -4.12
N ASN A 95 -6.22 9.84 -4.00
CA ASN A 95 -6.88 11.16 -4.03
C ASN A 95 -7.16 11.70 -5.44
N ALA A 96 -6.53 11.17 -6.48
CA ALA A 96 -6.69 11.67 -7.84
C ALA A 96 -8.16 11.68 -8.30
N PHE A 97 -8.55 12.71 -9.04
CA PHE A 97 -9.85 12.84 -9.71
C PHE A 97 -10.22 11.56 -10.48
N GLU A 98 -9.25 10.97 -11.17
CA GLU A 98 -9.40 9.75 -11.95
C GLU A 98 -9.98 8.57 -11.13
N ALA A 99 -9.57 8.41 -9.88
CA ALA A 99 -10.05 7.31 -9.03
C ALA A 99 -11.57 7.41 -8.77
N ALA A 100 -12.06 8.62 -8.54
CA ALA A 100 -13.49 8.87 -8.39
C ALA A 100 -14.24 8.73 -9.71
N LEU A 101 -13.66 9.23 -10.82
CA LEU A 101 -14.26 9.13 -12.15
C LEU A 101 -14.44 7.67 -12.58
N ILE A 102 -13.43 6.82 -12.44
CA ILE A 102 -13.52 5.40 -12.79
C ILE A 102 -14.61 4.71 -11.96
N SER A 103 -14.69 5.00 -10.66
CA SER A 103 -15.70 4.45 -9.78
C SER A 103 -17.12 4.92 -10.13
N PHE A 104 -17.25 6.18 -10.54
CA PHE A 104 -18.50 6.75 -11.05
C PHE A 104 -18.93 6.10 -12.37
N LEU A 105 -18.03 5.98 -13.33
CA LEU A 105 -18.28 5.34 -14.63
C LEU A 105 -18.60 3.84 -14.47
N ALA A 106 -18.03 3.18 -13.46
CA ALA A 106 -18.37 1.81 -13.11
C ALA A 106 -19.79 1.66 -12.52
N GLY A 107 -20.46 2.77 -12.22
CA GLY A 107 -21.82 2.76 -11.64
C GLY A 107 -21.83 2.28 -10.18
N ILE A 108 -20.73 2.40 -9.44
CA ILE A 108 -20.68 2.01 -8.04
C ILE A 108 -21.55 2.99 -7.24
N PRO A 109 -22.59 2.51 -6.53
CA PRO A 109 -23.58 3.40 -5.94
C PRO A 109 -23.03 4.26 -4.80
N ARG A 110 -22.05 3.77 -4.06
CA ARG A 110 -21.43 4.50 -2.95
C ARG A 110 -19.93 4.68 -3.20
N ARG A 111 -19.49 5.93 -3.13
CA ARG A 111 -18.11 6.34 -3.43
C ARG A 111 -17.63 7.24 -2.31
N PHE A 112 -16.80 6.66 -1.44
CA PHE A 112 -16.29 7.26 -0.22
C PHE A 112 -14.81 7.63 -0.39
N GLY A 113 -14.44 8.83 -0.02
CA GLY A 113 -13.07 9.32 -0.11
C GLY A 113 -12.92 10.77 0.30
N TYR A 114 -11.70 11.26 0.41
CA TYR A 114 -11.46 12.67 0.69
C TYR A 114 -11.92 13.56 -0.47
N ALA A 115 -12.55 14.70 -0.13
CA ALA A 115 -13.03 15.71 -1.07
C ALA A 115 -11.87 16.59 -1.57
N THR A 116 -10.94 16.00 -2.30
CA THR A 116 -9.73 16.63 -2.84
C THR A 116 -9.74 16.58 -4.36
N ASP A 117 -8.83 17.29 -5.01
CA ASP A 117 -8.55 17.17 -6.44
C ASP A 117 -9.79 17.37 -7.34
N GLY A 118 -10.73 18.22 -6.93
CA GLY A 118 -11.94 18.54 -7.69
C GLY A 118 -12.98 17.43 -7.81
N ARG A 119 -12.79 16.27 -7.11
CA ARG A 119 -13.62 15.06 -7.26
C ARG A 119 -14.88 15.02 -6.39
N THR A 120 -15.15 16.06 -5.62
CA THR A 120 -16.27 16.08 -4.65
C THR A 120 -17.61 15.72 -5.28
N LEU A 121 -17.92 16.21 -6.49
CA LEU A 121 -19.15 15.91 -7.22
C LEU A 121 -19.27 14.44 -7.67
N LEU A 122 -18.17 13.72 -7.76
CA LEU A 122 -18.15 12.32 -8.13
C LEU A 122 -18.27 11.39 -6.91
N LEU A 123 -18.10 11.92 -5.70
CA LEU A 123 -18.26 11.17 -4.45
C LEU A 123 -19.70 11.25 -3.96
N THR A 124 -20.21 10.17 -3.41
CA THR A 124 -21.51 10.15 -2.71
C THR A 124 -21.37 10.45 -1.23
N ASP A 125 -20.22 10.09 -0.67
CA ASP A 125 -19.87 10.26 0.73
C ASP A 125 -18.50 10.97 0.82
N PRO A 126 -18.41 12.28 0.44
CA PRO A 126 -17.16 13.02 0.49
C PRO A 126 -16.74 13.31 1.94
N VAL A 127 -15.46 13.14 2.23
CA VAL A 127 -14.88 13.44 3.53
C VAL A 127 -13.97 14.66 3.40
N THR A 128 -14.18 15.66 4.23
CA THR A 128 -13.28 16.81 4.29
C THR A 128 -11.97 16.42 4.97
N VAL A 129 -10.84 16.78 4.37
CA VAL A 129 -9.53 16.59 5.01
C VAL A 129 -9.42 17.52 6.22
N PRO A 130 -9.26 17.00 7.45
CA PRO A 130 -9.09 17.86 8.61
C PRO A 130 -7.79 18.69 8.47
N PRO A 131 -7.77 19.98 8.85
CA PRO A 131 -6.59 20.86 8.67
C PRO A 131 -5.30 20.30 9.28
N ARG A 132 -5.40 19.59 10.40
CA ARG A 132 -4.24 18.97 11.06
C ARG A 132 -3.77 17.68 10.41
N THR A 133 -4.60 17.01 9.61
CA THR A 133 -4.28 15.72 8.98
C THR A 133 -3.23 15.87 7.88
N ALA A 134 -3.19 17.00 7.18
CA ALA A 134 -2.18 17.29 6.14
C ALA A 134 -0.76 17.43 6.73
N GLN A 135 -0.62 17.69 8.03
CA GLN A 135 0.66 17.85 8.73
C GLN A 135 1.08 16.59 9.52
N ARG A 136 0.22 15.55 9.54
CA ARG A 136 0.47 14.31 10.26
C ARG A 136 1.17 13.28 9.38
N HIS A 137 1.65 12.20 10.00
CA HIS A 137 2.23 11.09 9.28
C HIS A 137 1.23 10.47 8.29
N GLN A 138 1.69 10.02 7.13
CA GLN A 138 0.83 9.52 6.05
C GLN A 138 -0.05 8.33 6.46
N VAL A 139 0.40 7.50 7.39
CA VAL A 139 -0.41 6.42 8.00
C VAL A 139 -1.69 6.99 8.62
N GLU A 140 -1.59 8.08 9.37
CA GLU A 140 -2.74 8.71 10.01
C GLU A 140 -3.67 9.39 9.01
N TYR A 141 -3.11 9.89 7.90
CA TYR A 141 -3.90 10.45 6.81
C TYR A 141 -4.90 9.41 6.26
N TYR A 142 -4.43 8.19 5.97
CA TYR A 142 -5.30 7.12 5.50
C TYR A 142 -6.23 6.60 6.59
N TRP A 143 -5.75 6.51 7.82
CA TRP A 143 -6.54 6.09 8.98
C TRP A 143 -7.69 7.03 9.28
N ASP A 144 -7.43 8.34 9.27
CA ASP A 144 -8.41 9.39 9.56
C ASP A 144 -9.55 9.41 8.54
N LEU A 145 -9.30 9.01 7.29
CA LEU A 145 -10.34 8.87 6.28
C LEU A 145 -11.46 7.95 6.77
N LEU A 146 -11.15 6.90 7.51
CA LEU A 146 -12.14 5.89 7.93
C LEU A 146 -12.92 6.27 9.20
N LYS A 147 -12.60 7.36 9.87
CA LYS A 147 -13.30 7.83 11.08
C LYS A 147 -14.81 8.02 10.88
N PRO A 148 -15.30 8.62 9.76
CA PRO A 148 -16.74 8.74 9.52
C PRO A 148 -17.46 7.39 9.32
N LEU A 149 -16.69 6.32 9.04
CA LEU A 149 -17.19 4.95 8.97
C LEU A 149 -17.17 4.22 10.32
N GLY A 150 -16.77 4.91 11.40
CA GLY A 150 -16.63 4.34 12.74
C GLY A 150 -15.23 3.80 13.03
N GLY A 151 -14.23 4.15 12.23
CA GLY A 151 -12.82 3.94 12.59
C GLY A 151 -12.46 4.77 13.82
N HIS A 152 -11.76 4.19 14.78
CA HIS A 152 -11.38 4.85 16.03
C HIS A 152 -10.02 4.36 16.53
N GLY A 153 -9.49 5.05 17.53
CA GLY A 153 -8.18 4.77 18.10
C GLY A 153 -7.00 5.27 17.23
N PRO A 154 -5.78 5.05 17.69
CA PRO A 154 -4.57 5.35 16.94
C PRO A 154 -4.36 4.35 15.82
N ALA A 155 -3.74 4.78 14.72
CA ALA A 155 -3.34 3.88 13.66
C ALA A 155 -2.22 2.94 14.16
N PRO A 156 -2.33 1.62 13.94
CA PRO A 156 -1.23 0.70 14.23
C PRO A 156 -0.07 0.90 13.25
N ALA A 157 1.08 0.30 13.55
CA ALA A 157 2.19 0.26 12.62
C ALA A 157 1.82 -0.58 11.37
N PRO A 158 2.27 -0.19 10.17
CA PRO A 158 2.09 -0.97 8.95
C PRO A 158 2.74 -2.36 9.05
N ARG A 159 2.09 -3.35 8.45
CA ARG A 159 2.58 -4.72 8.37
C ARG A 159 2.64 -5.19 6.93
N LEU A 160 3.65 -5.97 6.61
CA LEU A 160 3.74 -6.68 5.34
C LEU A 160 3.67 -8.19 5.62
N PHE A 161 3.11 -8.91 4.66
CA PHE A 161 2.86 -10.34 4.79
C PHE A 161 3.65 -11.06 3.71
N VAL A 162 4.37 -12.09 4.11
CA VAL A 162 5.15 -12.96 3.23
C VAL A 162 4.72 -14.41 3.41
N THR A 163 4.82 -15.21 2.36
CA THR A 163 4.56 -16.64 2.45
C THR A 163 5.73 -17.39 3.08
N PRO A 164 5.49 -18.59 3.61
CA PRO A 164 6.58 -19.48 4.01
C PRO A 164 7.58 -19.77 2.89
N ASP A 165 7.10 -19.91 1.64
CA ASP A 165 7.94 -20.17 0.48
C ASP A 165 8.84 -18.97 0.14
N GLU A 166 8.32 -17.74 0.17
CA GLU A 166 9.11 -16.53 0.01
C GLU A 166 10.17 -16.41 1.11
N SER A 167 9.80 -16.70 2.35
CA SER A 167 10.71 -16.69 3.48
C SER A 167 11.81 -17.74 3.32
N ALA A 168 11.47 -18.97 2.90
CA ALA A 168 12.40 -20.04 2.64
C ALA A 168 13.35 -19.72 1.48
N LEU A 169 12.83 -19.10 0.40
CA LEU A 169 13.63 -18.65 -0.73
C LEU A 169 14.73 -17.67 -0.31
N ILE A 170 14.37 -16.67 0.52
CA ILE A 170 15.33 -15.66 0.99
C ILE A 170 16.31 -16.30 1.97
N ALA A 171 15.86 -17.17 2.87
CA ALA A 171 16.74 -17.92 3.77
C ALA A 171 17.77 -18.76 3.00
N GLY A 172 17.35 -19.43 1.93
CA GLY A 172 18.23 -20.18 1.03
C GLY A 172 19.29 -19.29 0.38
N ARG A 173 18.90 -18.14 -0.17
CA ARG A 173 19.83 -17.18 -0.78
C ARG A 173 20.86 -16.63 0.22
N LEU A 174 20.43 -16.37 1.46
CA LEU A 174 21.34 -15.94 2.53
C LEU A 174 22.31 -17.07 2.89
N ALA A 175 21.83 -18.31 2.99
CA ALA A 175 22.67 -19.48 3.27
C ALA A 175 23.70 -19.72 2.15
N ASP A 176 23.31 -19.61 0.87
CA ASP A 176 24.21 -19.71 -0.29
C ASP A 176 25.30 -18.64 -0.26
N ALA A 177 24.99 -17.45 0.29
CA ALA A 177 25.96 -16.39 0.55
C ALA A 177 26.78 -16.61 1.84
N GLY A 178 26.57 -17.74 2.53
CA GLY A 178 27.25 -18.09 3.77
C GLY A 178 26.76 -17.30 4.99
N ILE A 179 25.52 -16.81 4.97
CA ILE A 179 24.86 -16.10 6.07
C ILE A 179 23.89 -17.08 6.72
N GLY A 180 24.15 -17.44 7.96
CA GLY A 180 23.31 -18.36 8.72
C GLY A 180 22.07 -17.72 9.33
N PRO A 181 21.10 -18.50 9.81
CA PRO A 181 19.83 -17.98 10.34
C PRO A 181 20.00 -17.16 11.62
N SER A 182 21.11 -17.30 12.33
CA SER A 182 21.41 -16.54 13.55
C SER A 182 22.39 -15.40 13.32
N ASP A 183 22.90 -15.24 12.10
CA ASP A 183 23.84 -14.18 11.80
C ASP A 183 23.11 -12.82 11.65
N PRO A 184 23.59 -11.75 12.25
CA PRO A 184 23.09 -10.41 12.00
C PRO A 184 23.20 -10.03 10.52
N VAL A 185 22.18 -9.40 9.96
CA VAL A 185 22.18 -8.91 8.58
C VAL A 185 21.94 -7.41 8.55
N ILE A 186 22.83 -6.69 7.87
CA ILE A 186 22.70 -5.26 7.61
C ILE A 186 22.11 -5.08 6.21
N GLY A 187 20.87 -4.58 6.14
CA GLY A 187 20.22 -4.21 4.87
C GLY A 187 20.62 -2.82 4.42
N VAL A 188 21.05 -2.69 3.17
CA VAL A 188 21.44 -1.41 2.55
C VAL A 188 20.57 -1.15 1.35
N ASN A 189 19.79 -0.07 1.38
CA ASN A 189 19.01 0.39 0.23
C ASN A 189 19.54 1.73 -0.29
N PRO A 190 20.52 1.73 -1.21
CA PRO A 190 21.14 2.95 -1.74
C PRO A 190 20.32 3.58 -2.87
N GLY A 191 19.26 2.91 -3.32
CA GLY A 191 18.41 3.31 -4.44
C GLY A 191 17.56 4.54 -4.18
N SER A 192 17.20 5.25 -5.26
CA SER A 192 16.17 6.29 -5.23
C SER A 192 15.52 6.41 -6.61
N THR A 193 14.20 6.43 -6.64
CA THR A 193 13.40 6.58 -7.87
C THR A 193 13.46 8.00 -8.44
N TYR A 194 13.64 9.01 -7.61
CA TYR A 194 13.60 10.42 -7.99
C TYR A 194 14.98 11.08 -7.93
N GLY A 195 15.77 10.86 -8.99
CA GLY A 195 17.01 11.59 -9.24
C GLY A 195 18.14 11.39 -8.24
N HIS A 196 19.28 12.02 -8.53
CA HIS A 196 20.50 11.87 -7.75
C HIS A 196 20.45 12.56 -6.37
N ALA A 197 19.57 13.56 -6.19
CA ALA A 197 19.50 14.32 -4.93
C ALA A 197 19.13 13.50 -3.69
N LYS A 198 18.52 12.33 -3.88
CA LYS A 198 18.15 11.39 -2.80
C LYS A 198 19.12 10.21 -2.70
N ARG A 199 20.15 10.14 -3.53
CA ARG A 199 21.17 9.11 -3.50
C ARG A 199 22.38 9.64 -2.76
N TRP A 200 22.76 8.98 -1.68
CA TRP A 200 24.00 9.29 -1.03
C TRP A 200 25.18 8.73 -1.82
N LEU A 201 26.40 9.19 -1.52
CA LEU A 201 27.62 8.77 -2.22
C LEU A 201 27.95 7.31 -1.92
N PRO A 202 28.25 6.45 -2.93
CA PRO A 202 28.58 5.04 -2.74
C PRO A 202 29.69 4.80 -1.71
N ASP A 203 30.76 5.59 -1.77
CA ASP A 203 31.89 5.48 -0.84
C ASP A 203 31.46 5.73 0.61
N ARG A 204 30.50 6.63 0.83
CA ARG A 204 29.97 6.89 2.17
C ARG A 204 29.09 5.75 2.68
N TYR A 205 28.30 5.13 1.78
CA TYR A 205 27.59 3.89 2.14
C TYR A 205 28.59 2.81 2.54
N ALA A 206 29.66 2.58 1.76
CA ALA A 206 30.67 1.59 2.05
C ALA A 206 31.35 1.85 3.41
N GLU A 207 31.73 3.10 3.69
CA GLU A 207 32.33 3.48 4.97
C GLU A 207 31.41 3.18 6.15
N VAL A 208 30.13 3.58 6.08
CA VAL A 208 29.17 3.35 7.15
C VAL A 208 28.91 1.86 7.35
N VAL A 209 28.72 1.11 6.26
CA VAL A 209 28.49 -0.34 6.32
C VAL A 209 29.69 -1.05 6.95
N ASN A 210 30.92 -0.73 6.53
CA ASN A 210 32.11 -1.35 7.09
C ASN A 210 32.27 -1.06 8.59
N ARG A 211 31.99 0.18 9.02
CA ARG A 211 31.98 0.53 10.45
C ARG A 211 30.92 -0.24 11.22
N ALA A 212 29.68 -0.32 10.67
CA ALA A 212 28.59 -1.05 11.30
C ALA A 212 28.88 -2.55 11.42
N VAL A 213 29.46 -3.16 10.36
CA VAL A 213 29.92 -4.56 10.40
C VAL A 213 30.93 -4.78 11.51
N THR A 214 31.98 -3.93 11.58
CA THR A 214 33.03 -4.03 12.61
C THR A 214 32.43 -3.90 14.02
N ASP A 215 31.55 -2.93 14.23
CA ASP A 215 30.92 -2.70 15.53
C ASP A 215 30.04 -3.87 15.97
N VAL A 216 29.19 -4.40 15.08
CA VAL A 216 28.33 -5.55 15.37
C VAL A 216 29.18 -6.81 15.63
N GLN A 217 30.21 -7.07 14.82
CA GLN A 217 31.14 -8.19 15.03
C GLN A 217 31.85 -8.09 16.37
N GLY A 218 32.33 -6.90 16.72
CA GLY A 218 32.99 -6.67 18.00
C GLY A 218 32.13 -6.91 19.23
N ARG A 219 30.83 -6.66 19.11
CA ARG A 219 29.85 -6.86 20.20
C ARG A 219 29.33 -8.30 20.28
N SER A 220 29.08 -8.93 19.16
CA SER A 220 28.41 -10.25 19.09
C SER A 220 29.38 -11.42 18.92
N GLY A 221 30.58 -11.18 18.41
CA GLY A 221 31.50 -12.22 17.95
C GLY A 221 30.99 -13.00 16.73
N ALA A 222 29.79 -12.68 16.22
CA ALA A 222 29.16 -13.36 15.12
C ALA A 222 29.59 -12.79 13.76
N ARG A 223 29.47 -13.63 12.73
CA ARG A 223 29.58 -13.15 11.33
C ARG A 223 28.43 -12.20 11.03
N VAL A 224 28.68 -11.12 10.30
CA VAL A 224 27.65 -10.16 9.88
C VAL A 224 27.49 -10.23 8.37
N GLY A 225 26.28 -10.49 7.92
CA GLY A 225 25.90 -10.43 6.51
C GLY A 225 25.59 -8.99 6.08
N VAL A 226 25.80 -8.69 4.79
CA VAL A 226 25.37 -7.43 4.19
C VAL A 226 24.50 -7.75 2.98
N ALA A 227 23.28 -7.24 2.96
CA ALA A 227 22.35 -7.35 1.85
C ALA A 227 22.16 -5.98 1.20
N ILE A 228 22.49 -5.85 -0.08
CA ILE A 228 22.25 -4.63 -0.86
C ILE A 228 20.96 -4.85 -1.67
N LEU A 229 19.99 -3.95 -1.52
CA LEU A 229 18.64 -4.05 -2.08
C LEU A 229 18.45 -3.08 -3.26
#